data_a426e6269726f6f02206599ceb153724
#
_entry.id   a426e6269726f6f02206599ceb153724
#
_cell.length_a   1.000
_cell.length_b   1.000
_cell.length_c   1.000
_cell.angle_alpha   90.00
_cell.angle_beta   90.00
_cell.angle_gamma   90.00
#
_symmetry.space_group_name_H-M   'P 1'
#
loop_
_entity.id
_entity.type
_entity.pdbx_description
1 polymer ?
#
loop_
_entity_poly.entity_id
_entity_poly.type
_entity_poly.pdbx_seq_one_letter_code
_entity_poly.pdbx_strand_id
1 'polypeptide(L)'
;MIISLTGFMGCGKSSVGSRLSQLLCCHFMDLDSVIEAREGRSIPEIFASDGEAAFRRMELESIRTILDDFCQVRLRKPCYPSGRRGRGPSLAMGGIVSVASPGRNPDNETLVLALGGGTVMTPECAELVHGNTLCIYLKASLETLVAHLESEASSRPLLSGTSLRERISELMALRSSTYENTAHVIIDTDGRSIDSIAQEIRRIYMSL
;
A
#
# COMPACT_ATOMS: atom_id res chain seq x y z
N MET A 1 0.04 -14.11 -3.94
CA MET A 1 -1.13 -13.18 -3.91
C MET A 1 -0.66 -11.80 -3.50
N ILE A 2 -1.24 -10.72 -4.02
CA ILE A 2 -0.99 -9.36 -3.53
C ILE A 2 -2.12 -8.96 -2.59
N ILE A 3 -1.76 -8.48 -1.39
CA ILE A 3 -2.68 -7.86 -0.44
C ILE A 3 -2.44 -6.36 -0.52
N SER A 4 -3.40 -5.59 -1.02
CA SER A 4 -3.29 -4.14 -1.07
C SER A 4 -4.05 -3.48 0.08
N LEU A 5 -3.46 -2.46 0.68
CA LEU A 5 -4.06 -1.67 1.75
C LEU A 5 -4.43 -0.30 1.21
N THR A 6 -5.71 0.04 1.25
CA THR A 6 -6.24 1.34 0.86
C THR A 6 -6.87 2.07 2.05
N GLY A 7 -7.09 3.35 1.90
CA GLY A 7 -7.72 4.19 2.92
C GLY A 7 -7.10 5.59 3.02
N PHE A 8 -7.68 6.42 3.84
CA PHE A 8 -7.28 7.81 3.99
C PHE A 8 -5.84 7.96 4.49
N MET A 9 -5.20 9.11 4.21
CA MET A 9 -3.90 9.43 4.80
C MET A 9 -4.01 9.42 6.35
N GLY A 10 -2.99 8.91 7.04
CA GLY A 10 -3.01 8.81 8.51
C GLY A 10 -3.78 7.62 9.09
N CYS A 11 -4.46 6.77 8.29
CA CYS A 11 -5.16 5.58 8.81
C CYS A 11 -4.24 4.39 9.12
N GLY A 12 -2.93 4.52 8.97
CA GLY A 12 -1.95 3.52 9.41
C GLY A 12 -1.57 2.46 8.38
N LYS A 13 -1.83 2.65 7.07
CA LYS A 13 -1.53 1.67 5.99
C LYS A 13 -0.10 1.13 6.03
N SER A 14 0.89 2.01 6.06
CA SER A 14 2.31 1.62 6.04
C SER A 14 2.71 0.85 7.30
N SER A 15 2.23 1.28 8.47
CA SER A 15 2.51 0.61 9.75
C SER A 15 1.84 -0.78 9.82
N VAL A 16 0.56 -0.87 9.44
CA VAL A 16 -0.17 -2.14 9.39
C VAL A 16 0.44 -3.07 8.33
N GLY A 17 0.77 -2.53 7.15
CA GLY A 17 1.39 -3.29 6.06
C GLY A 17 2.75 -3.87 6.44
N SER A 18 3.61 -3.08 7.05
CA SER A 18 4.90 -3.53 7.58
C SER A 18 4.71 -4.63 8.62
N ARG A 19 3.77 -4.46 9.57
CA ARG A 19 3.50 -5.49 10.57
C ARG A 19 2.91 -6.76 9.97
N LEU A 20 1.98 -6.63 9.03
CA LEU A 20 1.38 -7.77 8.33
C LEU A 20 2.42 -8.57 7.55
N SER A 21 3.33 -7.90 6.85
CA SER A 21 4.39 -8.57 6.10
C SER A 21 5.33 -9.39 7.00
N GLN A 22 5.62 -8.90 8.21
CA GLN A 22 6.36 -9.65 9.23
C GLN A 22 5.60 -10.91 9.66
N LEU A 23 4.29 -10.79 9.93
CA LEU A 23 3.43 -11.92 10.34
C LEU A 23 3.28 -12.98 9.25
N LEU A 24 3.34 -12.56 7.97
CA LEU A 24 3.23 -13.45 6.81
C LEU A 24 4.60 -13.90 6.28
N CYS A 25 5.72 -13.40 6.81
CA CYS A 25 7.07 -13.62 6.30
C CYS A 25 7.17 -13.34 4.79
N CYS A 26 6.57 -12.24 4.32
CA CYS A 26 6.50 -11.85 2.92
C CYS A 26 7.06 -10.44 2.67
N HIS A 27 7.01 -9.97 1.42
CA HIS A 27 7.45 -8.63 1.05
C HIS A 27 6.44 -7.56 1.44
N PHE A 28 6.96 -6.40 1.82
CA PHE A 28 6.21 -5.16 1.97
C PHE A 28 6.71 -4.10 0.99
N MET A 29 5.79 -3.42 0.35
CA MET A 29 6.04 -2.23 -0.48
C MET A 29 5.08 -1.12 -0.08
N ASP A 30 5.60 0.10 -0.05
CA ASP A 30 4.80 1.32 0.04
C ASP A 30 4.86 2.03 -1.31
N LEU A 31 3.71 2.26 -1.96
CA LEU A 31 3.64 2.81 -3.30
C LEU A 31 4.24 4.21 -3.38
N ASP A 32 4.01 5.03 -2.36
CA ASP A 32 4.56 6.38 -2.28
C ASP A 32 6.10 6.34 -2.26
N SER A 33 6.68 5.44 -1.45
CA SER A 33 8.14 5.22 -1.40
C SER A 33 8.71 4.65 -2.71
N VAL A 34 7.98 3.80 -3.40
CA VAL A 34 8.38 3.27 -4.71
C VAL A 34 8.47 4.38 -5.74
N ILE A 35 7.49 5.29 -5.76
CA ILE A 35 7.47 6.43 -6.67
C ILE A 35 8.63 7.38 -6.36
N GLU A 36 8.84 7.75 -5.09
CA GLU A 36 9.95 8.62 -4.69
C GLU A 36 11.32 8.04 -5.07
N ALA A 37 11.50 6.74 -4.85
CA ALA A 37 12.75 6.05 -5.21
C ALA A 37 12.98 6.01 -6.73
N ARG A 38 11.91 5.84 -7.52
CA ARG A 38 11.98 5.83 -8.98
C ARG A 38 12.29 7.21 -9.56
N GLU A 39 11.63 8.24 -9.03
CA GLU A 39 11.75 9.61 -9.52
C GLU A 39 12.98 10.35 -8.95
N GLY A 40 13.56 9.84 -7.87
CA GLY A 40 14.69 10.51 -7.17
C GLY A 40 14.29 11.83 -6.52
N ARG A 41 12.99 12.06 -6.31
CA ARG A 41 12.39 13.28 -5.76
C ARG A 41 11.30 12.91 -4.76
N SER A 42 11.08 13.76 -3.77
CA SER A 42 9.97 13.59 -2.83
C SER A 42 8.60 13.88 -3.48
N ILE A 43 7.54 13.28 -2.94
CA ILE A 43 6.17 13.54 -3.41
C ILE A 43 5.81 15.04 -3.42
N PRO A 44 6.13 15.85 -2.38
CA PRO A 44 5.91 17.28 -2.42
C PRO A 44 6.63 17.98 -3.59
N GLU A 45 7.86 17.57 -3.91
CA GLU A 45 8.60 18.11 -5.05
C GLU A 45 7.94 17.73 -6.38
N ILE A 46 7.46 16.49 -6.53
CA ILE A 46 6.73 16.04 -7.72
C ILE A 46 5.44 16.87 -7.90
N PHE A 47 4.67 17.07 -6.83
CA PHE A 47 3.46 17.90 -6.89
C PHE A 47 3.77 19.35 -7.26
N ALA A 48 4.86 19.92 -6.76
CA ALA A 48 5.25 21.29 -7.03
C ALA A 48 5.73 21.49 -8.47
N SER A 49 6.47 20.52 -9.04
CA SER A 49 7.05 20.62 -10.38
C SER A 49 6.12 20.11 -11.49
N ASP A 50 5.47 18.99 -11.28
CA ASP A 50 4.78 18.25 -12.34
C ASP A 50 3.24 18.23 -12.14
N GLY A 51 2.77 18.57 -10.93
CA GLY A 51 1.36 18.66 -10.58
C GLY A 51 0.69 17.31 -10.28
N GLU A 52 -0.55 17.38 -9.79
CA GLU A 52 -1.31 16.19 -9.37
C GLU A 52 -1.55 15.20 -10.51
N ALA A 53 -1.88 15.68 -11.70
CA ALA A 53 -2.17 14.81 -12.85
C ALA A 53 -0.96 13.95 -13.27
N ALA A 54 0.26 14.48 -13.15
CA ALA A 54 1.48 13.71 -13.41
C ALA A 54 1.69 12.66 -12.32
N PHE A 55 1.52 13.01 -11.04
CA PHE A 55 1.62 12.07 -9.94
C PHE A 55 0.63 10.90 -10.08
N ARG A 56 -0.63 11.16 -10.46
CA ARG A 56 -1.62 10.10 -10.72
C ARG A 56 -1.21 9.15 -11.85
N ARG A 57 -0.54 9.65 -12.90
CA ARG A 57 0.04 8.77 -13.93
C ARG A 57 1.17 7.92 -13.38
N MET A 58 2.03 8.48 -12.52
CA MET A 58 3.12 7.73 -11.88
C MET A 58 2.58 6.62 -10.95
N GLU A 59 1.50 6.89 -10.18
CA GLU A 59 0.82 5.86 -9.40
C GLU A 59 0.32 4.71 -10.29
N LEU A 60 -0.37 5.02 -11.39
CA LEU A 60 -0.91 4.02 -12.32
C LEU A 60 0.20 3.17 -12.96
N GLU A 61 1.27 3.79 -13.44
CA GLU A 61 2.41 3.09 -14.03
C GLU A 61 3.12 2.19 -13.00
N SER A 62 3.28 2.68 -11.77
CA SER A 62 3.93 1.93 -10.71
C SER A 62 3.10 0.70 -10.31
N ILE A 63 1.78 0.84 -10.22
CA ILE A 63 0.88 -0.30 -9.95
C ILE A 63 0.99 -1.33 -11.08
N ARG A 64 0.91 -0.93 -12.34
CA ARG A 64 1.05 -1.84 -13.49
C ARG A 64 2.36 -2.59 -13.44
N THR A 65 3.47 -1.89 -13.22
CA THR A 65 4.79 -2.51 -13.11
C THR A 65 4.86 -3.53 -11.97
N ILE A 66 4.33 -3.18 -10.78
CA ILE A 66 4.31 -4.10 -9.62
C ILE A 66 3.48 -5.35 -9.92
N LEU A 67 2.32 -5.21 -10.56
CA LEU A 67 1.46 -6.32 -10.93
C LEU A 67 2.12 -7.24 -11.96
N ASP A 68 2.73 -6.66 -13.00
CA ASP A 68 3.41 -7.38 -14.07
C ASP A 68 4.64 -8.14 -13.54
N ASP A 69 5.48 -7.49 -12.74
CA ASP A 69 6.66 -8.11 -12.13
C ASP A 69 6.25 -9.26 -11.20
N PHE A 70 5.19 -9.06 -10.42
CA PHE A 70 4.68 -10.11 -9.52
C PHE A 70 4.15 -11.32 -10.32
N CYS A 71 3.45 -11.10 -11.42
CA CYS A 71 2.97 -12.16 -12.30
C CYS A 71 4.15 -12.90 -12.98
N GLN A 72 5.17 -12.18 -13.45
CA GLN A 72 6.33 -12.78 -14.11
C GLN A 72 7.18 -13.64 -13.16
N VAL A 73 7.32 -13.23 -11.90
CA VAL A 73 8.01 -14.02 -10.87
C VAL A 73 7.31 -15.37 -10.67
N ARG A 74 5.99 -15.40 -10.67
CA ARG A 74 5.20 -16.63 -10.54
C ARG A 74 5.33 -17.56 -11.77
N LEU A 75 5.46 -17.00 -12.97
CA LEU A 75 5.59 -17.78 -14.21
C LEU A 75 7.02 -18.35 -14.41
N ARG A 76 8.02 -17.77 -13.78
CA ARG A 76 9.43 -18.18 -13.91
C ARG A 76 9.88 -19.24 -12.92
N LYS A 77 8.99 -19.87 -12.14
CA LYS A 77 9.40 -21.00 -11.30
C LYS A 77 9.90 -22.16 -12.18
N PRO A 78 11.21 -22.47 -12.16
CA PRO A 78 11.66 -23.75 -12.70
C PRO A 78 11.09 -24.85 -11.80
N CYS A 79 10.51 -25.90 -12.39
CA CYS A 79 10.32 -27.16 -11.70
C CYS A 79 11.68 -27.67 -11.24
N TYR A 80 12.08 -27.35 -10.00
CA TYR A 80 13.24 -27.99 -9.41
C TYR A 80 12.85 -29.41 -9.00
N PRO A 81 13.50 -30.44 -9.55
CA PRO A 81 13.42 -31.78 -8.96
C PRO A 81 14.00 -31.69 -7.55
N SER A 82 13.25 -32.22 -6.58
CA SER A 82 13.60 -32.30 -5.18
C SER A 82 15.05 -32.82 -5.03
N GLY A 83 16.00 -31.98 -4.59
CA GLY A 83 17.30 -32.52 -4.19
C GLY A 83 18.59 -31.73 -4.41
N ARG A 84 18.61 -30.40 -4.51
CA ARG A 84 19.86 -29.64 -4.29
C ARG A 84 19.53 -28.22 -3.72
N ARG A 85 20.09 -27.98 -2.51
CA ARG A 85 20.15 -26.62 -1.93
C ARG A 85 21.16 -25.81 -2.74
N GLY A 86 20.69 -25.15 -3.79
CA GLY A 86 21.45 -24.16 -4.54
C GLY A 86 21.04 -22.75 -4.08
N ARG A 87 22.02 -21.87 -3.83
CA ARG A 87 21.77 -20.43 -3.67
C ARG A 87 21.13 -19.96 -4.96
N GLY A 88 19.82 -19.63 -4.91
CA GLY A 88 19.13 -19.03 -6.02
C GLY A 88 19.69 -17.62 -6.31
N PRO A 89 19.62 -17.15 -7.56
CA PRO A 89 20.08 -15.82 -7.90
C PRO A 89 19.25 -14.79 -7.11
N SER A 90 19.95 -13.89 -6.44
CA SER A 90 19.36 -12.68 -5.86
C SER A 90 18.73 -11.89 -7.02
N LEU A 91 17.41 -11.84 -7.08
CA LEU A 91 16.69 -10.93 -7.98
C LEU A 91 16.97 -9.51 -7.51
N ALA A 92 17.90 -8.85 -8.19
CA ALA A 92 18.05 -7.42 -8.15
C ALA A 92 16.81 -6.82 -8.86
N MET A 93 15.73 -6.62 -8.13
CA MET A 93 14.67 -5.72 -8.53
C MET A 93 15.27 -4.32 -8.49
N GLY A 94 15.45 -3.71 -9.67
CA GLY A 94 16.02 -2.37 -9.78
C GLY A 94 15.21 -1.37 -8.94
N GLY A 95 15.83 -0.81 -7.90
CA GLY A 95 15.34 0.37 -7.20
C GLY A 95 14.25 0.18 -6.16
N ILE A 96 13.81 -1.03 -5.83
CA ILE A 96 12.79 -1.24 -4.81
C ILE A 96 13.43 -1.37 -3.44
N VAL A 97 13.15 -0.41 -2.55
CA VAL A 97 13.54 -0.49 -1.13
C VAL A 97 12.66 -1.56 -0.47
N SER A 98 13.10 -2.81 -0.59
CA SER A 98 12.53 -3.91 0.20
C SER A 98 13.08 -3.78 1.62
N VAL A 99 12.23 -3.44 2.58
CA VAL A 99 12.56 -3.62 3.99
C VAL A 99 12.69 -5.12 4.22
N ALA A 100 13.94 -5.60 4.27
CA ALA A 100 14.23 -7.03 4.48
C ALA A 100 13.75 -7.43 5.87
N SER A 101 12.65 -8.18 5.94
CA SER A 101 12.21 -8.82 7.19
C SER A 101 13.09 -10.04 7.47
N PRO A 102 13.69 -10.18 8.65
CA PRO A 102 14.41 -11.38 9.04
C PRO A 102 13.45 -12.58 9.18
N GLY A 103 13.74 -13.69 8.50
CA GLY A 103 12.94 -14.92 8.58
C GLY A 103 12.16 -15.28 7.33
N ARG A 104 12.56 -14.77 6.17
CA ARG A 104 11.88 -14.94 4.88
C ARG A 104 11.71 -16.42 4.48
N ASN A 105 10.48 -16.81 4.20
CA ASN A 105 10.21 -18.06 3.47
C ASN A 105 10.33 -17.75 1.96
N PRO A 106 11.34 -18.32 1.24
CA PRO A 106 11.53 -18.07 -0.18
C PRO A 106 10.39 -18.58 -1.06
N ASP A 107 9.53 -19.44 -0.52
CA ASP A 107 8.35 -19.99 -1.21
C ASP A 107 7.08 -19.16 -1.00
N ASN A 108 7.13 -18.12 -0.15
CA ASN A 108 5.97 -17.26 0.09
C ASN A 108 5.86 -16.17 -0.97
N GLU A 109 5.04 -16.44 -1.99
CA GLU A 109 4.73 -15.53 -3.10
C GLU A 109 3.67 -14.50 -2.72
N THR A 110 3.71 -13.97 -1.53
CA THR A 110 2.79 -12.92 -1.08
C THR A 110 3.51 -11.58 -1.05
N LEU A 111 2.81 -10.54 -1.47
CA LEU A 111 3.23 -9.14 -1.37
C LEU A 111 2.17 -8.35 -0.62
N VAL A 112 2.58 -7.57 0.37
CA VAL A 112 1.74 -6.55 0.99
C VAL A 112 2.09 -5.20 0.37
N LEU A 113 1.10 -4.52 -0.22
CA LEU A 113 1.25 -3.24 -0.90
C LEU A 113 0.41 -2.17 -0.20
N ALA A 114 1.04 -1.20 0.44
CA ALA A 114 0.36 0.00 0.92
C ALA A 114 0.19 1.00 -0.23
N LEU A 115 -1.05 1.43 -0.47
CA LEU A 115 -1.37 2.41 -1.51
C LEU A 115 -1.33 3.84 -0.96
N GLY A 116 -1.06 4.82 -1.82
CA GLY A 116 -1.25 6.23 -1.49
C GLY A 116 -2.70 6.54 -1.13
N GLY A 117 -2.92 7.56 -0.29
CA GLY A 117 -4.27 7.93 0.16
C GLY A 117 -5.21 8.46 -0.94
N GLY A 118 -4.71 8.69 -2.13
CA GLY A 118 -5.50 9.14 -3.29
C GLY A 118 -5.43 8.19 -4.49
N THR A 119 -4.68 7.11 -4.40
CA THR A 119 -4.39 6.21 -5.53
C THR A 119 -5.66 5.65 -6.18
N VAL A 120 -6.59 5.13 -5.39
CA VAL A 120 -7.85 4.55 -5.90
C VAL A 120 -8.88 5.61 -6.33
N MET A 121 -8.57 6.90 -6.22
CA MET A 121 -9.41 7.97 -6.77
C MET A 121 -9.29 8.04 -8.31
N THR A 122 -8.23 7.49 -8.87
CA THR A 122 -8.09 7.27 -10.32
C THR A 122 -8.83 5.97 -10.67
N PRO A 123 -9.88 6.00 -11.53
CA PRO A 123 -10.69 4.82 -11.84
C PRO A 123 -9.88 3.63 -12.32
N GLU A 124 -8.88 3.87 -13.18
CA GLU A 124 -8.01 2.81 -13.71
C GLU A 124 -7.17 2.15 -12.61
N CYS A 125 -6.72 2.92 -11.60
CA CYS A 125 -6.04 2.36 -10.45
C CYS A 125 -6.98 1.52 -9.59
N ALA A 126 -8.22 2.00 -9.36
CA ALA A 126 -9.23 1.29 -8.59
C ALA A 126 -9.57 -0.06 -9.24
N GLU A 127 -9.78 -0.09 -10.58
CA GLU A 127 -10.05 -1.31 -11.34
C GLU A 127 -8.87 -2.30 -11.27
N LEU A 128 -7.64 -1.83 -11.47
CA LEU A 128 -6.44 -2.68 -11.37
C LEU A 128 -6.27 -3.28 -9.99
N VAL A 129 -6.45 -2.48 -8.95
CA VAL A 129 -6.33 -2.90 -7.55
C VAL A 129 -7.42 -3.91 -7.22
N HIS A 130 -8.68 -3.61 -7.54
CA HIS A 130 -9.80 -4.50 -7.28
C HIS A 130 -9.67 -5.84 -8.03
N GLY A 131 -9.32 -5.81 -9.30
CA GLY A 131 -9.25 -7.01 -10.14
C GLY A 131 -8.03 -7.91 -9.89
N ASN A 132 -6.94 -7.40 -9.30
CA ASN A 132 -5.67 -8.14 -9.22
C ASN A 132 -5.13 -8.34 -7.80
N THR A 133 -5.77 -7.79 -6.79
CA THR A 133 -5.30 -7.87 -5.40
C THR A 133 -6.44 -8.21 -4.43
N LEU A 134 -6.10 -8.70 -3.24
CA LEU A 134 -7.01 -8.66 -2.10
C LEU A 134 -6.96 -7.24 -1.52
N CYS A 135 -7.86 -6.38 -1.94
CA CYS A 135 -7.91 -4.99 -1.50
C CYS A 135 -8.62 -4.87 -0.15
N ILE A 136 -7.92 -4.31 0.84
CA ILE A 136 -8.41 -4.09 2.20
C ILE A 136 -8.46 -2.60 2.48
N TYR A 137 -9.65 -2.11 2.81
CA TYR A 137 -9.84 -0.74 3.24
C TYR A 137 -9.68 -0.61 4.76
N LEU A 138 -8.69 0.15 5.18
CA LEU A 138 -8.49 0.55 6.58
C LEU A 138 -9.32 1.80 6.85
N LYS A 139 -10.48 1.61 7.48
CA LYS A 139 -11.43 2.68 7.78
C LYS A 139 -11.12 3.27 9.15
N ALA A 140 -10.90 4.58 9.20
CA ALA A 140 -10.68 5.33 10.43
C ALA A 140 -11.71 6.46 10.53
N SER A 141 -12.13 6.81 11.74
CA SER A 141 -13.00 7.96 11.99
C SER A 141 -12.27 9.29 11.76
N LEU A 142 -13.05 10.35 11.59
CA LEU A 142 -12.53 11.72 11.49
C LEU A 142 -11.64 12.07 12.69
N GLU A 143 -12.07 11.69 13.89
CA GLU A 143 -11.37 11.94 15.14
C GLU A 143 -10.00 11.30 15.16
N THR A 144 -9.92 10.03 14.79
CA THR A 144 -8.66 9.28 14.70
C THR A 144 -7.72 9.89 13.66
N LEU A 145 -8.24 10.26 12.49
CA LEU A 145 -7.44 10.87 11.44
C LEU A 145 -6.90 12.25 11.83
N VAL A 146 -7.72 13.08 12.46
CA VAL A 146 -7.29 14.40 12.97
C VAL A 146 -6.17 14.21 13.99
N ALA A 147 -6.34 13.35 14.98
CA ALA A 147 -5.33 13.08 16.01
C ALA A 147 -3.99 12.61 15.42
N HIS A 148 -4.02 11.73 14.40
CA HIS A 148 -2.81 11.24 13.76
C HIS A 148 -2.13 12.29 12.87
N LEU A 149 -2.91 13.17 12.22
CA LEU A 149 -2.37 14.12 11.25
C LEU A 149 -2.00 15.48 11.85
N GLU A 150 -2.45 15.81 13.05
CA GLU A 150 -2.10 17.07 13.71
C GLU A 150 -0.58 17.28 13.83
N SER A 151 0.15 16.22 14.12
CA SER A 151 1.63 16.27 14.21
C SER A 151 2.32 16.35 12.84
N GLU A 152 1.63 16.01 11.74
CA GLU A 152 2.18 15.92 10.39
C GLU A 152 1.62 16.99 9.43
N ALA A 153 0.69 17.83 9.90
CA ALA A 153 -0.06 18.79 9.05
C ALA A 153 0.86 19.74 8.26
N SER A 154 1.99 20.13 8.83
CA SER A 154 2.96 21.03 8.20
C SER A 154 3.66 20.44 6.96
N SER A 155 3.70 19.13 6.83
CA SER A 155 4.39 18.42 5.75
C SER A 155 3.46 17.96 4.60
N ARG A 156 2.13 18.21 4.72
CA ARG A 156 1.14 17.68 3.75
C ARG A 156 0.42 18.81 3.01
N PRO A 157 0.71 19.02 1.69
CA PRO A 157 0.16 20.13 0.90
C PRO A 157 -1.38 20.19 0.86
N LEU A 158 -2.06 19.03 0.89
CA LEU A 158 -3.52 18.95 0.83
C LEU A 158 -4.25 19.40 2.10
N LEU A 159 -3.52 19.61 3.20
CA LEU A 159 -4.08 19.98 4.50
C LEU A 159 -3.82 21.44 4.87
N SER A 160 -3.25 22.25 3.96
CA SER A 160 -2.99 23.67 4.18
C SER A 160 -4.21 24.55 3.89
N GLY A 161 -4.44 25.59 4.68
CA GLY A 161 -5.34 26.70 4.35
C GLY A 161 -6.72 26.75 5.01
N THR A 162 -7.22 25.68 5.60
CA THR A 162 -8.48 25.58 6.38
C THR A 162 -8.22 24.87 7.70
N SER A 163 -9.23 24.83 8.60
CA SER A 163 -9.09 23.98 9.77
C SER A 163 -8.85 22.54 9.31
N LEU A 164 -7.80 21.89 9.84
CA LEU A 164 -7.42 20.51 9.50
C LEU A 164 -8.63 19.56 9.52
N ARG A 165 -9.48 19.69 10.55
CA ARG A 165 -10.69 18.88 10.72
C ARG A 165 -11.68 19.04 9.56
N GLU A 166 -11.96 20.28 9.15
CA GLU A 166 -12.88 20.57 8.04
C GLU A 166 -12.34 19.97 6.74
N ARG A 167 -11.06 20.16 6.46
CA ARG A 167 -10.44 19.65 5.25
C ARG A 167 -10.43 18.12 5.19
N ILE A 168 -10.14 17.43 6.31
CA ILE A 168 -10.23 15.97 6.38
C ILE A 168 -11.67 15.52 6.15
N SER A 169 -12.66 16.18 6.79
CA SER A 169 -14.08 15.85 6.65
C SER A 169 -14.56 15.95 5.20
N GLU A 170 -14.24 17.05 4.51
CA GLU A 170 -14.55 17.23 3.08
C GLU A 170 -13.94 16.13 2.21
N LEU A 171 -12.65 15.85 2.38
CA LEU A 171 -11.96 14.85 1.61
C LEU A 171 -12.48 13.43 1.91
N MET A 172 -12.84 13.14 3.15
CA MET A 172 -13.48 11.86 3.51
C MET A 172 -14.84 11.70 2.83
N ALA A 173 -15.69 12.74 2.85
CA ALA A 173 -16.99 12.71 2.18
C ALA A 173 -16.87 12.41 0.67
N LEU A 174 -15.83 12.94 0.02
CA LEU A 174 -15.58 12.72 -1.41
C LEU A 174 -14.99 11.32 -1.73
N ARG A 175 -14.26 10.71 -0.79
CA ARG A 175 -13.44 9.52 -1.08
C ARG A 175 -13.96 8.22 -0.48
N SER A 176 -14.80 8.28 0.57
CA SER A 176 -15.22 7.10 1.31
C SER A 176 -15.91 6.06 0.44
N SER A 177 -16.81 6.49 -0.45
CA SER A 177 -17.51 5.59 -1.37
C SER A 177 -16.56 4.87 -2.33
N THR A 178 -15.53 5.56 -2.81
CA THR A 178 -14.52 4.95 -3.70
C THR A 178 -13.69 3.90 -2.96
N TYR A 179 -13.26 4.18 -1.71
CA TYR A 179 -12.56 3.16 -0.91
C TYR A 179 -13.44 1.94 -0.66
N GLU A 180 -14.72 2.14 -0.28
CA GLU A 180 -15.66 1.06 -0.02
C GLU A 180 -15.94 0.21 -1.27
N ASN A 181 -16.12 0.84 -2.44
CA ASN A 181 -16.37 0.15 -3.70
C ASN A 181 -15.15 -0.60 -4.24
N THR A 182 -13.94 -0.12 -3.96
CA THR A 182 -12.70 -0.77 -4.42
C THR A 182 -12.30 -1.94 -3.52
N ALA A 183 -12.68 -1.91 -2.24
CA ALA A 183 -12.25 -2.89 -1.27
C ALA A 183 -13.05 -4.20 -1.35
N HIS A 184 -12.36 -5.32 -1.09
CA HIS A 184 -12.97 -6.63 -0.84
C HIS A 184 -13.34 -6.81 0.64
N VAL A 185 -12.57 -6.17 1.52
CA VAL A 185 -12.75 -6.22 2.97
C VAL A 185 -12.57 -4.83 3.55
N ILE A 186 -13.42 -4.47 4.51
CA ILE A 186 -13.34 -3.21 5.25
C ILE A 186 -13.00 -3.56 6.70
N ILE A 187 -11.97 -2.92 7.24
CA ILE A 187 -11.53 -3.10 8.63
C ILE A 187 -11.53 -1.75 9.33
N ASP A 188 -12.29 -1.66 10.41
CA ASP A 188 -12.28 -0.50 11.30
C ASP A 188 -10.98 -0.49 12.11
N THR A 189 -10.34 0.68 12.16
CA THR A 189 -9.05 0.85 12.84
C THR A 189 -9.16 1.63 14.16
N ASP A 190 -10.33 2.19 14.47
CA ASP A 190 -10.52 3.04 15.63
C ASP A 190 -10.30 2.29 16.96
N GLY A 191 -9.46 2.87 17.80
CA GLY A 191 -9.14 2.30 19.11
C GLY A 191 -8.39 0.97 19.09
N ARG A 192 -7.86 0.57 17.92
CA ARG A 192 -7.19 -0.72 17.73
C ARG A 192 -5.69 -0.56 17.56
N SER A 193 -4.93 -1.53 18.06
CA SER A 193 -3.50 -1.58 17.84
C SER A 193 -3.18 -2.08 16.42
N ILE A 194 -2.04 -1.62 15.86
CA ILE A 194 -1.51 -2.08 14.57
C ILE A 194 -1.41 -3.60 14.53
N ASP A 195 -0.97 -4.22 15.63
CA ASP A 195 -0.83 -5.68 15.73
C ASP A 195 -2.18 -6.40 15.65
N SER A 196 -3.22 -5.89 16.33
CA SER A 196 -4.57 -6.45 16.27
C SER A 196 -5.15 -6.41 14.86
N ILE A 197 -4.97 -5.28 14.15
CA ILE A 197 -5.44 -5.11 12.76
C ILE A 197 -4.67 -6.07 11.83
N ALA A 198 -3.35 -6.13 11.94
CA ALA A 198 -2.52 -7.02 11.12
C ALA A 198 -2.85 -8.50 11.35
N GLN A 199 -3.13 -8.91 12.59
CA GLN A 199 -3.55 -10.28 12.90
C GLN A 199 -4.94 -10.62 12.32
N GLU A 200 -5.86 -9.67 12.29
CA GLU A 200 -7.16 -9.87 11.65
C GLU A 200 -7.02 -10.05 10.14
N ILE A 201 -6.25 -9.19 9.48
CA ILE A 201 -5.95 -9.32 8.05
C ILE A 201 -5.32 -10.68 7.76
N ARG A 202 -4.36 -11.11 8.59
CA ARG A 202 -3.74 -12.43 8.45
C ARG A 202 -4.78 -13.55 8.55
N ARG A 203 -5.72 -13.49 9.50
CA ARG A 203 -6.78 -14.51 9.63
C ARG A 203 -7.67 -14.57 8.39
N ILE A 204 -8.08 -13.41 7.87
CA ILE A 204 -8.87 -13.33 6.63
C ILE A 204 -8.10 -13.94 5.47
N TYR A 205 -6.84 -13.55 5.28
CA TYR A 205 -5.97 -14.08 4.23
C TYR A 205 -5.79 -15.61 4.30
N MET A 206 -5.66 -16.17 5.50
CA MET A 206 -5.47 -17.62 5.69
C MET A 206 -6.76 -18.42 5.54
N SER A 207 -7.93 -17.76 5.44
CA SER A 207 -9.24 -18.40 5.20
C SER A 207 -9.65 -18.42 3.72
N LEU A 208 -8.87 -17.79 2.83
CA LEU A 208 -9.07 -17.79 1.36
C LEU A 208 -8.39 -19.00 0.71
#